data_7e283f5fc7a1a51139fc6613dfe0d568
#
_entry.id   7e283f5fc7a1a51139fc6613dfe0d568
#
_cell.length_a   1.000
_cell.length_b   1.000
_cell.length_c   1.000
_cell.angle_alpha   90.00
_cell.angle_beta   90.00
_cell.angle_gamma   90.00
#
_symmetry.space_group_name_H-M   'P 1'
#
loop_
_entity.id
_entity.type
_entity.pdbx_description
1 polymer ?
#
loop_
_entity_poly.entity_id
_entity_poly.type
_entity_poly.pdbx_seq_one_letter_code
_entity_poly.pdbx_strand_id
1 'polypeptide(L)'
;EGMTLEGIISELQKTVKVPGMTNAWVQPIKTRIDMLSTGVRTPVGIKISGADINELQRIGTEIEAVVSKLPGTSSAFAQRTSGGRYIDIEPDLKNAARYGMTLKDIQDVVQMAIGGMQVGQSIQGQERYPINIRYPRELRDNIEKLKDLPVLTKTGKYLPLGNLASITISDGAPMLASENGRLISWVFIDLQDISIGEY
;
A
#
# COMPACT_ATOMS: atom_id res chain seq x y z
N GLU A 1 39.87 -16.43 3.54
CA GLU A 1 40.10 -15.43 2.49
C GLU A 1 38.77 -14.76 2.23
N GLY A 2 38.72 -13.42 2.46
CA GLY A 2 37.46 -12.72 2.61
C GLY A 2 36.74 -12.53 1.28
N MET A 3 35.48 -12.91 1.24
CA MET A 3 34.56 -12.57 0.16
C MET A 3 34.44 -11.04 0.09
N THR A 4 34.59 -10.46 -1.10
CA THR A 4 34.38 -9.01 -1.29
C THR A 4 32.91 -8.65 -1.15
N LEU A 5 32.59 -7.38 -0.84
CA LEU A 5 31.22 -6.90 -0.76
C LEU A 5 30.44 -7.18 -2.06
N GLU A 6 31.10 -6.96 -3.21
CA GLU A 6 30.52 -7.24 -4.54
C GLU A 6 30.24 -8.75 -4.73
N GLY A 7 31.15 -9.60 -4.25
CA GLY A 7 30.92 -11.04 -4.27
C GLY A 7 29.72 -11.46 -3.44
N ILE A 8 29.55 -10.89 -2.25
CA ILE A 8 28.40 -11.13 -1.38
C ILE A 8 27.09 -10.67 -2.06
N ILE A 9 27.07 -9.48 -2.62
CA ILE A 9 25.89 -8.93 -3.32
C ILE A 9 25.53 -9.81 -4.52
N SER A 10 26.52 -10.25 -5.31
CA SER A 10 26.30 -11.13 -6.46
C SER A 10 25.68 -12.47 -6.05
N GLU A 11 26.17 -13.08 -4.96
CA GLU A 11 25.61 -14.33 -4.44
C GLU A 11 24.19 -14.15 -3.91
N LEU A 12 23.95 -13.07 -3.16
CA LEU A 12 22.62 -12.74 -2.63
C LEU A 12 21.61 -12.49 -3.78
N GLN A 13 22.03 -11.77 -4.82
CA GLN A 13 21.18 -11.47 -5.97
C GLN A 13 20.78 -12.73 -6.77
N LYS A 14 21.64 -13.76 -6.79
CA LYS A 14 21.33 -15.05 -7.39
C LYS A 14 20.41 -15.90 -6.53
N THR A 15 20.61 -15.83 -5.21
CA THR A 15 19.94 -16.72 -4.25
C THR A 15 18.55 -16.19 -3.84
N VAL A 16 18.45 -14.89 -3.63
CA VAL A 16 17.20 -14.24 -3.16
C VAL A 16 16.38 -13.79 -4.36
N LYS A 17 15.47 -14.63 -4.81
CA LYS A 17 14.50 -14.32 -5.88
C LYS A 17 13.10 -14.54 -5.35
N VAL A 18 12.39 -13.45 -5.10
CA VAL A 18 11.00 -13.48 -4.65
C VAL A 18 10.10 -13.01 -5.80
N PRO A 19 9.17 -13.83 -6.28
CA PRO A 19 8.25 -13.43 -7.34
C PRO A 19 7.50 -12.14 -6.98
N GLY A 20 7.49 -11.16 -7.88
CA GLY A 20 6.82 -9.88 -7.69
C GLY A 20 7.60 -8.87 -6.83
N MET A 21 8.80 -9.20 -6.38
CA MET A 21 9.68 -8.28 -5.65
C MET A 21 10.98 -8.05 -6.39
N THR A 22 11.48 -6.82 -6.36
CA THR A 22 12.80 -6.44 -6.86
C THR A 22 13.74 -6.22 -5.68
N ASN A 23 14.92 -6.85 -5.73
CA ASN A 23 15.95 -6.66 -4.71
C ASN A 23 16.72 -5.37 -4.96
N ALA A 24 16.97 -4.61 -3.90
CA ALA A 24 17.89 -3.48 -3.89
C ALA A 24 18.91 -3.67 -2.77
N TRP A 25 20.19 -3.71 -3.12
CA TRP A 25 21.29 -3.88 -2.17
C TRP A 25 21.89 -2.52 -1.90
N VAL A 26 21.52 -1.91 -0.78
CA VAL A 26 21.88 -0.52 -0.46
C VAL A 26 22.76 -0.44 0.78
N GLN A 27 23.73 0.44 0.74
CA GLN A 27 24.53 0.80 1.91
C GLN A 27 23.83 1.93 2.67
N PRO A 28 23.61 1.82 3.98
CA PRO A 28 22.79 2.79 4.74
C PRO A 28 23.28 4.24 4.62
N ILE A 29 24.59 4.46 4.65
CA ILE A 29 25.19 5.81 4.57
C ILE A 29 25.04 6.36 3.15
N LYS A 30 25.41 5.58 2.13
CA LYS A 30 25.29 5.97 0.71
C LYS A 30 23.85 6.31 0.36
N THR A 31 22.89 5.45 0.76
CA THR A 31 21.46 5.69 0.52
C THR A 31 20.98 7.00 1.16
N ARG A 32 21.49 7.35 2.34
CA ARG A 32 21.14 8.63 2.98
C ARG A 32 21.69 9.82 2.22
N ILE A 33 22.89 9.74 1.67
CA ILE A 33 23.48 10.77 0.82
C ILE A 33 22.68 10.92 -0.49
N ASP A 34 22.36 9.80 -1.13
CA ASP A 34 21.56 9.78 -2.35
C ASP A 34 20.18 10.43 -2.12
N MET A 35 19.50 10.08 -1.01
CA MET A 35 18.22 10.70 -0.64
C MET A 35 18.29 12.20 -0.41
N LEU A 36 19.40 12.71 0.13
CA LEU A 36 19.58 14.14 0.35
C LEU A 36 19.83 14.91 -0.96
N SER A 37 20.46 14.26 -1.93
CA SER A 37 20.80 14.88 -3.23
C SER A 37 19.68 14.75 -4.27
N THR A 38 19.05 13.59 -4.37
CA THR A 38 18.06 13.27 -5.42
C THR A 38 16.60 13.28 -4.91
N GLY A 39 16.39 13.22 -3.59
CA GLY A 39 15.08 13.04 -2.98
C GLY A 39 14.55 11.60 -3.02
N VAL A 40 15.32 10.67 -3.62
CA VAL A 40 15.00 9.25 -3.73
C VAL A 40 16.13 8.38 -3.20
N ARG A 41 15.87 7.08 -3.00
CA ARG A 41 16.85 6.16 -2.39
C ARG A 41 17.92 5.65 -3.36
N THR A 42 17.88 6.09 -4.61
CA THR A 42 18.81 5.67 -5.68
C THR A 42 19.60 6.83 -6.19
N PRO A 43 20.81 6.60 -6.78
CA PRO A 43 21.65 7.66 -7.34
C PRO A 43 20.95 8.47 -8.41
N VAL A 44 20.10 7.83 -9.22
CA VAL A 44 19.32 8.47 -10.28
C VAL A 44 17.84 8.15 -10.07
N GLY A 45 16.99 9.16 -10.25
CA GLY A 45 15.55 9.04 -10.21
C GLY A 45 14.90 9.85 -11.31
N ILE A 46 14.03 9.21 -12.11
CA ILE A 46 13.21 9.91 -13.11
C ILE A 46 11.84 10.18 -12.49
N LYS A 47 11.48 11.45 -12.35
CA LYS A 47 10.16 11.88 -11.88
C LYS A 47 9.22 12.04 -13.07
N ILE A 48 8.08 11.38 -13.01
CA ILE A 48 7.00 11.47 -13.99
C ILE A 48 5.84 12.18 -13.32
N SER A 49 5.26 13.19 -13.95
CA SER A 49 4.09 13.89 -13.41
C SER A 49 2.94 13.94 -14.42
N GLY A 50 1.72 13.80 -13.93
CA GLY A 50 0.52 13.81 -14.79
C GLY A 50 -0.78 13.88 -14.00
N ALA A 51 -1.91 13.81 -14.70
CA ALA A 51 -3.23 13.83 -14.09
C ALA A 51 -3.80 12.42 -13.84
N ASP A 52 -3.37 11.43 -14.62
CA ASP A 52 -3.89 10.05 -14.57
C ASP A 52 -2.82 9.09 -14.04
N ILE A 53 -3.15 8.38 -12.96
CA ILE A 53 -2.26 7.44 -12.28
C ILE A 53 -1.91 6.22 -13.15
N ASN A 54 -2.84 5.75 -13.97
CA ASN A 54 -2.64 4.60 -14.84
C ASN A 54 -1.67 4.95 -15.98
N GLU A 55 -1.80 6.17 -16.51
CA GLU A 55 -0.88 6.67 -17.52
C GLU A 55 0.53 6.87 -16.96
N LEU A 56 0.65 7.37 -15.74
CA LEU A 56 1.95 7.46 -15.04
C LEU A 56 2.60 6.08 -14.88
N GLN A 57 1.83 5.07 -14.54
CA GLN A 57 2.33 3.71 -14.42
C GLN A 57 2.75 3.12 -15.77
N ARG A 58 1.97 3.33 -16.82
CA ARG A 58 2.29 2.89 -18.18
C ARG A 58 3.62 3.49 -18.65
N ILE A 59 3.75 4.82 -18.57
CA ILE A 59 4.97 5.54 -18.93
C ILE A 59 6.15 5.08 -18.08
N GLY A 60 5.96 4.94 -16.77
CA GLY A 60 7.00 4.44 -15.87
C GLY A 60 7.53 3.07 -16.27
N THR A 61 6.64 2.16 -16.65
CA THR A 61 7.02 0.80 -17.10
C THR A 61 7.76 0.84 -18.44
N GLU A 62 7.37 1.71 -19.35
CA GLU A 62 8.09 1.91 -20.63
C GLU A 62 9.49 2.46 -20.40
N ILE A 63 9.64 3.47 -19.54
CA ILE A 63 10.95 4.01 -19.15
C ILE A 63 11.81 2.92 -18.50
N GLU A 64 11.26 2.16 -17.55
CA GLU A 64 11.96 1.03 -16.92
C GLU A 64 12.50 0.04 -17.94
N ALA A 65 11.68 -0.33 -18.95
CA ALA A 65 12.06 -1.28 -19.99
C ALA A 65 13.20 -0.75 -20.91
N VAL A 66 13.26 0.55 -21.13
CA VAL A 66 14.33 1.18 -21.93
C VAL A 66 15.60 1.30 -21.08
N VAL A 67 15.48 1.88 -19.89
CA VAL A 67 16.62 2.18 -19.01
C VAL A 67 17.31 0.91 -18.53
N SER A 68 16.57 -0.16 -18.25
CA SER A 68 17.15 -1.48 -17.85
C SER A 68 18.14 -2.07 -18.87
N LYS A 69 18.12 -1.60 -20.10
CA LYS A 69 19.01 -2.07 -21.19
C LYS A 69 20.22 -1.16 -21.41
N LEU A 70 20.28 -0.02 -20.74
CA LEU A 70 21.38 0.91 -20.91
C LEU A 70 22.64 0.41 -20.20
N PRO A 71 23.83 0.59 -20.81
CA PRO A 71 25.09 0.29 -20.15
C PRO A 71 25.23 1.10 -18.85
N GLY A 72 25.72 0.46 -17.80
CA GLY A 72 25.90 1.10 -16.50
C GLY A 72 24.65 1.05 -15.60
N THR A 73 23.51 0.56 -16.07
CA THR A 73 22.32 0.33 -15.24
C THR A 73 22.47 -1.01 -14.50
N SER A 74 22.54 -0.95 -13.19
CA SER A 74 22.51 -2.14 -12.32
C SER A 74 21.07 -2.65 -12.13
N SER A 75 20.15 -1.75 -11.86
CA SER A 75 18.71 -2.02 -11.78
C SER A 75 17.90 -0.79 -12.12
N ALA A 76 16.73 -1.01 -12.71
CA ALA A 76 15.72 0.04 -12.89
C ALA A 76 14.37 -0.51 -12.42
N PHE A 77 13.63 0.33 -11.69
CA PHE A 77 12.33 -0.04 -11.14
C PHE A 77 11.38 1.16 -11.16
N ALA A 78 10.29 1.04 -11.91
CA ALA A 78 9.22 2.02 -11.88
C ALA A 78 8.31 1.76 -10.67
N GLN A 79 7.98 2.82 -9.94
CA GLN A 79 7.04 2.75 -8.83
C GLN A 79 5.70 2.19 -9.34
N ARG A 80 5.24 1.10 -8.72
CA ARG A 80 3.92 0.54 -9.03
C ARG A 80 2.86 1.35 -8.31
N THR A 81 2.03 2.01 -9.08
CA THR A 81 0.97 2.90 -8.59
C THR A 81 -0.39 2.21 -8.58
N SER A 82 -0.52 1.02 -9.15
CA SER A 82 -1.68 0.16 -9.09
C SER A 82 -1.32 -1.18 -8.41
N GLY A 83 -2.33 -1.90 -7.91
CA GLY A 83 -2.17 -3.24 -7.31
C GLY A 83 -2.48 -3.28 -5.81
N GLY A 84 -2.89 -2.17 -5.20
CA GLY A 84 -3.57 -2.20 -3.90
C GLY A 84 -4.97 -2.76 -4.09
N ARG A 85 -5.37 -3.71 -3.24
CA ARG A 85 -6.74 -4.22 -3.18
C ARG A 85 -7.48 -3.61 -2.01
N TYR A 86 -8.67 -3.08 -2.28
CA TYR A 86 -9.53 -2.45 -1.30
C TYR A 86 -10.87 -3.19 -1.24
N ILE A 87 -11.46 -3.19 -0.05
CA ILE A 87 -12.84 -3.60 0.15
C ILE A 87 -13.64 -2.32 0.33
N ASP A 88 -14.45 -1.98 -0.66
CA ASP A 88 -15.34 -0.84 -0.63
C ASP A 88 -16.69 -1.26 -0.06
N ILE A 89 -17.13 -0.54 0.96
CA ILE A 89 -18.41 -0.76 1.61
C ILE A 89 -19.22 0.52 1.45
N GLU A 90 -20.17 0.47 0.52
CA GLU A 90 -21.07 1.59 0.20
C GLU A 90 -22.43 1.41 0.87
N PRO A 91 -22.78 2.23 1.87
CA PRO A 91 -24.07 2.15 2.56
C PRO A 91 -25.26 2.43 1.64
N ASP A 92 -26.25 1.55 1.67
CA ASP A 92 -27.55 1.78 1.05
C ASP A 92 -28.46 2.57 2.01
N LEU A 93 -28.46 3.89 1.84
CA LEU A 93 -29.22 4.79 2.72
C LEU A 93 -30.74 4.58 2.64
N LYS A 94 -31.28 4.09 1.50
CA LYS A 94 -32.72 3.82 1.36
C LYS A 94 -33.12 2.62 2.19
N ASN A 95 -32.36 1.54 2.12
CA ASN A 95 -32.61 0.38 2.93
C ASN A 95 -32.33 0.64 4.40
N ALA A 96 -31.24 1.32 4.74
CA ALA A 96 -30.90 1.68 6.12
C ALA A 96 -32.01 2.49 6.81
N ALA A 97 -32.60 3.47 6.12
CA ALA A 97 -33.68 4.30 6.64
C ALA A 97 -34.90 3.50 7.06
N ARG A 98 -35.24 2.40 6.35
CA ARG A 98 -36.37 1.51 6.70
C ARG A 98 -36.20 0.85 8.09
N TYR A 99 -34.98 0.73 8.54
CA TYR A 99 -34.63 0.14 9.84
C TYR A 99 -34.19 1.19 10.85
N GLY A 100 -34.41 2.48 10.56
CA GLY A 100 -34.08 3.62 11.41
C GLY A 100 -32.58 3.89 11.54
N MET A 101 -31.77 3.35 10.63
CA MET A 101 -30.33 3.53 10.64
C MET A 101 -29.88 4.71 9.78
N THR A 102 -28.89 5.42 10.28
CA THR A 102 -28.21 6.52 9.58
C THR A 102 -26.92 6.02 8.94
N LEU A 103 -26.33 6.85 8.06
CA LEU A 103 -25.00 6.60 7.51
C LEU A 103 -23.96 6.34 8.62
N LYS A 104 -24.00 7.17 9.66
CA LYS A 104 -23.08 7.04 10.80
C LYS A 104 -23.23 5.70 11.50
N ASP A 105 -24.45 5.22 11.71
CA ASP A 105 -24.69 3.93 12.40
C ASP A 105 -24.04 2.78 11.62
N ILE A 106 -24.12 2.78 10.28
CA ILE A 106 -23.49 1.75 9.43
C ILE A 106 -21.95 1.88 9.47
N GLN A 107 -21.44 3.11 9.37
CA GLN A 107 -19.99 3.36 9.44
C GLN A 107 -19.40 2.93 10.79
N ASP A 108 -20.10 3.22 11.90
CA ASP A 108 -19.68 2.82 13.25
C ASP A 108 -19.63 1.28 13.37
N VAL A 109 -20.62 0.57 12.78
CA VAL A 109 -20.62 -0.91 12.74
C VAL A 109 -19.44 -1.42 11.91
N VAL A 110 -19.20 -0.89 10.72
CA VAL A 110 -18.09 -1.28 9.84
C VAL A 110 -16.75 -1.04 10.55
N GLN A 111 -16.59 0.13 11.16
CA GLN A 111 -15.37 0.48 11.89
C GLN A 111 -15.13 -0.50 13.06
N MET A 112 -16.14 -0.73 13.89
CA MET A 112 -16.05 -1.63 15.05
C MET A 112 -15.82 -3.07 14.64
N ALA A 113 -16.62 -3.55 13.69
CA ALA A 113 -16.64 -4.96 13.32
C ALA A 113 -15.38 -5.38 12.54
N ILE A 114 -14.94 -4.56 11.60
CA ILE A 114 -13.86 -4.88 10.66
C ILE A 114 -12.54 -4.25 11.13
N GLY A 115 -12.52 -2.95 11.41
CA GLY A 115 -11.33 -2.21 11.83
C GLY A 115 -10.94 -2.43 13.28
N GLY A 116 -11.90 -2.53 14.13
CA GLY A 116 -11.77 -2.53 15.58
C GLY A 116 -11.94 -1.13 16.17
N MET A 117 -12.56 -1.08 17.33
CA MET A 117 -12.77 0.15 18.10
C MET A 117 -12.14 0.04 19.47
N GLN A 118 -11.39 1.05 19.86
CA GLN A 118 -10.87 1.14 21.21
C GLN A 118 -12.01 1.51 22.17
N VAL A 119 -12.31 0.64 23.12
CA VAL A 119 -13.40 0.81 24.10
C VAL A 119 -12.89 1.24 25.48
N GLY A 120 -11.58 1.19 25.71
CA GLY A 120 -10.98 1.58 26.98
C GLY A 120 -9.48 1.39 27.01
N GLN A 121 -8.90 1.61 28.19
CA GLN A 121 -7.49 1.35 28.47
C GLN A 121 -7.36 0.62 29.80
N SER A 122 -6.47 -0.36 29.85
CA SER A 122 -5.97 -0.93 31.10
C SER A 122 -4.71 -0.16 31.52
N ILE A 123 -4.64 0.23 32.79
CA ILE A 123 -3.48 0.93 33.36
C ILE A 123 -2.82 -0.03 34.33
N GLN A 124 -1.55 -0.35 34.07
CA GLN A 124 -0.74 -1.22 34.93
C GLN A 124 0.56 -0.48 35.30
N GLY A 125 0.55 0.16 36.45
CA GLY A 125 1.65 1.05 36.85
C GLY A 125 1.75 2.27 35.93
N GLN A 126 2.87 2.39 35.20
CA GLN A 126 3.08 3.44 34.20
C GLN A 126 2.66 3.06 32.77
N GLU A 127 2.35 1.80 32.55
CA GLU A 127 1.98 1.27 31.25
C GLU A 127 0.49 1.44 30.97
N ARG A 128 0.14 1.70 29.70
CA ARG A 128 -1.23 1.90 29.24
C ARG A 128 -1.49 0.99 28.06
N TYR A 129 -2.43 0.07 28.19
CA TYR A 129 -2.80 -0.90 27.16
C TYR A 129 -4.19 -0.57 26.61
N PRO A 130 -4.33 -0.28 25.30
CA PRO A 130 -5.64 -0.07 24.70
C PRO A 130 -6.42 -1.38 24.63
N ILE A 131 -7.70 -1.33 25.00
CA ILE A 131 -8.65 -2.45 24.86
C ILE A 131 -9.43 -2.21 23.58
N ASN A 132 -9.21 -3.08 22.57
CA ASN A 132 -9.88 -3.01 21.29
C ASN A 132 -10.91 -4.14 21.15
N ILE A 133 -12.10 -3.81 20.64
CA ILE A 133 -13.14 -4.76 20.26
C ILE A 133 -13.28 -4.81 18.75
N ARG A 134 -13.28 -6.00 18.17
CA ARG A 134 -13.62 -6.26 16.78
C ARG A 134 -14.12 -7.68 16.61
N TYR A 135 -14.78 -7.98 15.51
CA TYR A 135 -15.17 -9.34 15.21
C TYR A 135 -13.95 -10.25 14.97
N PRO A 136 -14.04 -11.55 15.31
CA PRO A 136 -12.96 -12.50 15.06
C PRO A 136 -12.66 -12.61 13.55
N ARG A 137 -11.46 -13.07 13.24
CA ARG A 137 -10.96 -13.10 11.85
C ARG A 137 -11.85 -13.96 10.95
N GLU A 138 -12.37 -15.04 11.49
CA GLU A 138 -13.19 -16.02 10.78
C GLU A 138 -14.50 -15.44 10.22
N LEU A 139 -14.98 -14.33 10.79
CA LEU A 139 -16.20 -13.63 10.34
C LEU A 139 -15.90 -12.47 9.35
N ARG A 140 -14.64 -12.16 9.08
CA ARG A 140 -14.24 -11.02 8.24
C ARG A 140 -13.12 -11.34 7.26
N ASP A 141 -12.81 -12.62 7.02
CA ASP A 141 -11.70 -13.06 6.18
C ASP A 141 -12.06 -13.14 4.68
N ASN A 142 -13.35 -13.07 4.34
CA ASN A 142 -13.81 -13.01 2.96
C ASN A 142 -15.08 -12.16 2.81
N ILE A 143 -15.41 -11.78 1.56
CA ILE A 143 -16.53 -10.89 1.26
C ILE A 143 -17.87 -11.49 1.63
N GLU A 144 -18.08 -12.77 1.38
CA GLU A 144 -19.39 -13.40 1.66
C GLU A 144 -19.68 -13.36 3.17
N LYS A 145 -18.69 -13.64 4.00
CA LYS A 145 -18.83 -13.51 5.45
C LYS A 145 -19.03 -12.07 5.92
N LEU A 146 -18.40 -11.11 5.22
CA LEU A 146 -18.67 -9.70 5.50
C LEU A 146 -20.08 -9.29 5.15
N LYS A 147 -20.66 -9.82 4.08
CA LYS A 147 -22.07 -9.59 3.72
C LYS A 147 -23.00 -10.17 4.77
N ASP A 148 -22.68 -11.33 5.32
CA ASP A 148 -23.49 -12.02 6.32
C ASP A 148 -23.29 -11.49 7.75
N LEU A 149 -22.38 -10.53 7.94
CA LEU A 149 -22.05 -9.96 9.25
C LEU A 149 -23.31 -9.35 9.91
N PRO A 150 -23.70 -9.82 11.14
CA PRO A 150 -24.93 -9.37 11.77
C PRO A 150 -24.83 -7.94 12.28
N VAL A 151 -25.73 -7.10 11.86
CA VAL A 151 -25.89 -5.71 12.29
C VAL A 151 -27.17 -5.56 13.10
N LEU A 152 -27.05 -5.10 14.35
CA LEU A 152 -28.21 -4.78 15.18
C LEU A 152 -28.78 -3.42 14.76
N THR A 153 -30.02 -3.41 14.29
CA THR A 153 -30.72 -2.18 13.90
C THR A 153 -31.31 -1.46 15.09
N LYS A 154 -31.67 -0.18 14.94
CA LYS A 154 -32.38 0.58 15.99
C LYS A 154 -33.78 0.04 16.31
N THR A 155 -34.36 -0.74 15.40
CA THR A 155 -35.61 -1.44 15.62
C THR A 155 -35.47 -2.76 16.42
N GLY A 156 -34.25 -3.11 16.85
CA GLY A 156 -33.96 -4.32 17.61
C GLY A 156 -33.86 -5.59 16.78
N LYS A 157 -33.83 -5.51 15.46
CA LYS A 157 -33.68 -6.65 14.54
C LYS A 157 -32.21 -6.80 14.10
N TYR A 158 -31.75 -8.03 13.96
CA TYR A 158 -30.48 -8.34 13.31
C TYR A 158 -30.66 -8.48 11.81
N LEU A 159 -29.84 -7.80 11.05
CA LEU A 159 -29.78 -7.88 9.59
C LEU A 159 -28.33 -8.15 9.13
N PRO A 160 -28.13 -8.90 8.04
CA PRO A 160 -26.83 -8.98 7.39
C PRO A 160 -26.38 -7.61 6.88
N LEU A 161 -25.06 -7.32 6.99
CA LEU A 161 -24.49 -6.06 6.50
C LEU A 161 -24.76 -5.87 5.01
N GLY A 162 -24.76 -6.94 4.20
CA GLY A 162 -25.07 -6.89 2.79
C GLY A 162 -26.48 -6.40 2.43
N ASN A 163 -27.42 -6.38 3.40
CA ASN A 163 -28.74 -5.75 3.23
C ASN A 163 -28.71 -4.23 3.46
N LEU A 164 -27.64 -3.72 4.06
CA LEU A 164 -27.49 -2.30 4.44
C LEU A 164 -26.39 -1.60 3.64
N ALA A 165 -25.53 -2.37 2.96
CA ALA A 165 -24.42 -1.84 2.18
C ALA A 165 -24.05 -2.76 1.01
N SER A 166 -23.57 -2.19 -0.08
CA SER A 166 -22.88 -2.91 -1.14
C SER A 166 -21.43 -3.14 -0.74
N ILE A 167 -20.94 -4.37 -0.91
CA ILE A 167 -19.56 -4.73 -0.59
C ILE A 167 -18.89 -5.26 -1.84
N THR A 168 -17.85 -4.55 -2.31
CA THR A 168 -17.11 -4.89 -3.53
C THR A 168 -15.61 -4.86 -3.30
N ILE A 169 -14.85 -5.57 -4.14
CA ILE A 169 -13.40 -5.40 -4.21
C ILE A 169 -13.09 -4.45 -5.34
N SER A 170 -12.29 -3.44 -5.06
CA SER A 170 -11.71 -2.56 -6.07
C SER A 170 -10.18 -2.65 -6.05
N ASP A 171 -9.59 -2.39 -7.21
CA ASP A 171 -8.16 -2.20 -7.33
C ASP A 171 -7.86 -0.69 -7.28
N GLY A 172 -6.82 -0.32 -6.56
CA GLY A 172 -6.46 1.08 -6.41
C GLY A 172 -4.98 1.26 -6.15
N ALA A 173 -4.56 2.51 -6.04
CA ALA A 173 -3.18 2.85 -5.74
C ALA A 173 -2.89 2.61 -4.24
N PRO A 174 -1.86 1.82 -3.89
CA PRO A 174 -1.46 1.63 -2.49
C PRO A 174 -0.90 2.91 -1.87
N MET A 175 -0.35 3.79 -2.69
CA MET A 175 0.17 5.09 -2.29
C MET A 175 0.01 6.09 -3.45
N LEU A 176 -0.46 7.27 -3.12
CA LEU A 176 -0.53 8.42 -4.04
C LEU A 176 0.46 9.48 -3.57
N ALA A 177 1.32 9.92 -4.47
CA ALA A 177 2.19 11.07 -4.26
C ALA A 177 1.79 12.20 -5.20
N SER A 178 1.82 13.43 -4.70
CA SER A 178 1.53 14.61 -5.52
C SER A 178 2.51 15.73 -5.20
N GLU A 179 2.80 16.53 -6.21
CA GLU A 179 3.65 17.71 -6.11
C GLU A 179 3.08 18.80 -7.01
N ASN A 180 2.98 20.01 -6.50
CA ASN A 180 2.39 21.15 -7.23
C ASN A 180 1.00 20.86 -7.83
N GLY A 181 0.17 20.09 -7.12
CA GLY A 181 -1.20 19.75 -7.55
C GLY A 181 -1.27 18.71 -8.68
N ARG A 182 -0.18 18.04 -9.01
CA ARG A 182 -0.14 16.94 -9.99
C ARG A 182 0.30 15.65 -9.32
N LEU A 183 -0.25 14.54 -9.75
CA LEU A 183 0.23 13.23 -9.33
C LEU A 183 1.65 13.01 -9.86
N ILE A 184 2.49 12.37 -9.04
CA ILE A 184 3.85 12.00 -9.41
C ILE A 184 4.09 10.51 -9.22
N SER A 185 4.98 9.97 -10.03
CA SER A 185 5.55 8.63 -9.91
C SER A 185 7.04 8.68 -10.18
N TRP A 186 7.78 7.70 -9.72
CA TRP A 186 9.22 7.64 -9.85
C TRP A 186 9.67 6.37 -10.58
N VAL A 187 10.73 6.51 -11.38
CA VAL A 187 11.54 5.38 -11.81
C VAL A 187 12.88 5.48 -11.09
N PHE A 188 13.18 4.48 -10.28
CA PHE A 188 14.39 4.37 -9.48
C PHE A 188 15.45 3.64 -10.28
N ILE A 189 16.67 4.18 -10.35
CA ILE A 189 17.74 3.64 -11.17
C ILE A 189 19.00 3.54 -10.32
N ASP A 190 19.52 2.31 -10.20
CA ASP A 190 20.83 2.05 -9.62
C ASP A 190 21.88 1.88 -10.71
N LEU A 191 23.07 2.41 -10.44
CA LEU A 191 24.19 2.41 -11.37
C LEU A 191 25.26 1.43 -10.94
N GLN A 192 25.96 0.85 -11.91
CA GLN A 192 27.12 0.00 -11.71
C GLN A 192 28.24 0.39 -12.68
N ASP A 193 29.47 0.57 -12.16
CA ASP A 193 30.68 0.83 -12.93
C ASP A 193 30.66 2.09 -13.78
N ILE A 194 29.75 3.03 -13.50
CA ILE A 194 29.63 4.32 -14.19
C ILE A 194 29.34 5.43 -13.17
N SER A 195 29.87 6.62 -13.42
CA SER A 195 29.56 7.80 -12.61
C SER A 195 28.19 8.40 -12.98
N ILE A 196 27.54 9.09 -12.02
CA ILE A 196 26.25 9.76 -12.28
C ILE A 196 26.35 10.80 -13.41
N GLY A 197 27.52 11.46 -13.55
CA GLY A 197 27.72 12.49 -14.56
C GLY A 197 27.98 11.95 -15.97
N GLU A 198 28.33 10.67 -16.09
CA GLU A 198 28.51 9.99 -17.38
C GLU A 198 27.23 9.30 -17.84
N TYR A 199 26.40 8.88 -16.91
CA TYR A 199 25.12 8.25 -17.16
C TYR A 199 24.05 9.26 -17.59
#